data_1ee429c65c111b9e2fd6834d02031c4e
#
_entry.id   1ee429c65c111b9e2fd6834d02031c4e
#
_cell.length_a   1.000
_cell.length_b   1.000
_cell.length_c   1.000
_cell.angle_alpha   90.00
_cell.angle_beta   90.00
_cell.angle_gamma   90.00
#
_symmetry.space_group_name_H-M   'P 1'
#
loop_
_entity.id
_entity.type
_entity.pdbx_description
1 polymer ?
#
loop_
_entity_poly.entity_id
_entity_poly.type
_entity_poly.pdbx_seq_one_letter_code
_entity_poly.pdbx_strand_id
1 'polypeptide(L)'
;MTNMDKLYASVAANGPVCVGLDTEFNYLPADVVDCTKTAGENVVEFNRRIIEATKASAGCYKVQIAYYESLGLDGMRAYAETLKMVRATGLPVIADIKRGDIAKTAEMYAKAHFTGDFEADIITLAPYMGLDSISPYLPYCKEQGKGLFVLCRTSNPGAKDFEYKKLEDGRHVYDLVGDSLSELGRDYIGESGYSSIGLVIGGTHTEEATAIRAAYPQTFFLIPGYGAQGGKAADIAQYMNNSNGGVVN
;
A
#
# COMPACT_ATOMS: atom_id res chain seq x y z
N MET A 1 -5.26 -8.72 17.18
CA MET A 1 -4.57 -7.53 16.60
C MET A 1 -4.33 -7.78 15.12
N THR A 2 -4.91 -6.97 14.25
CA THR A 2 -4.75 -7.05 12.79
C THR A 2 -3.44 -6.38 12.35
N ASN A 3 -3.03 -6.59 11.08
CA ASN A 3 -1.88 -5.87 10.54
C ASN A 3 -2.16 -4.37 10.34
N MET A 4 -3.43 -3.97 10.20
CA MET A 4 -3.81 -2.56 10.22
C MET A 4 -3.65 -1.96 11.63
N ASP A 5 -3.95 -2.72 12.70
CA ASP A 5 -3.67 -2.27 14.08
C ASP A 5 -2.17 -2.10 14.32
N LYS A 6 -1.34 -3.03 13.79
CA LYS A 6 0.12 -2.91 13.85
C LYS A 6 0.62 -1.69 13.10
N LEU A 7 0.05 -1.42 11.91
CA LEU A 7 0.38 -0.24 11.12
C LEU A 7 0.02 1.04 11.88
N TYR A 8 -1.18 1.10 12.46
CA TYR A 8 -1.60 2.22 13.29
C TYR A 8 -0.65 2.46 14.47
N ALA A 9 -0.30 1.40 15.21
CA ALA A 9 0.63 1.50 16.33
C ALA A 9 2.03 1.94 15.88
N SER A 10 2.52 1.44 14.75
CA SER A 10 3.80 1.83 14.18
C SER A 10 3.82 3.30 13.76
N VAL A 11 2.75 3.79 13.12
CA VAL A 11 2.59 5.20 12.75
C VAL A 11 2.54 6.09 13.99
N ALA A 12 1.87 5.67 15.04
CA ALA A 12 1.82 6.40 16.32
C ALA A 12 3.21 6.53 16.97
N ALA A 13 4.05 5.51 16.84
CA ALA A 13 5.38 5.48 17.42
C ALA A 13 6.44 6.19 16.58
N ASN A 14 6.42 6.01 15.25
CA ASN A 14 7.50 6.37 14.32
C ASN A 14 7.12 7.47 13.32
N GLY A 15 5.85 7.88 13.29
CA GLY A 15 5.33 8.82 12.29
C GLY A 15 4.76 8.12 11.04
N PRO A 16 4.09 8.89 10.17
CA PRO A 16 3.30 8.36 9.05
C PRO A 16 4.12 8.04 7.78
N VAL A 17 5.43 8.14 7.82
CA VAL A 17 6.26 7.93 6.61
C VAL A 17 6.28 6.45 6.25
N CYS A 18 5.81 6.14 5.05
CA CYS A 18 5.94 4.85 4.40
C CYS A 18 7.13 4.91 3.43
N VAL A 19 8.21 4.22 3.75
CA VAL A 19 9.41 4.21 2.90
C VAL A 19 9.18 3.30 1.69
N GLY A 20 9.21 3.89 0.48
CA GLY A 20 9.11 3.14 -0.77
C GLY A 20 10.43 2.46 -1.13
N LEU A 21 10.35 1.18 -1.46
CA LEU A 21 11.45 0.38 -2.02
C LEU A 21 11.15 0.07 -3.50
N ASP A 22 10.83 1.12 -4.24
CA ASP A 22 10.56 1.13 -5.68
C ASP A 22 11.90 1.29 -6.41
N THR A 23 12.81 0.33 -6.19
CA THR A 23 14.24 0.45 -6.51
C THR A 23 14.53 0.07 -7.96
N GLU A 24 14.78 1.06 -8.80
CA GLU A 24 15.31 0.87 -10.13
C GLU A 24 16.84 0.73 -10.06
N PHE A 25 17.41 -0.23 -10.81
CA PHE A 25 18.85 -0.50 -10.79
C PHE A 25 19.70 0.76 -11.09
N ASN A 26 19.24 1.62 -11.98
CA ASN A 26 19.93 2.86 -12.35
C ASN A 26 19.98 3.91 -11.22
N TYR A 27 19.23 3.73 -10.13
CA TYR A 27 19.29 4.62 -8.96
C TYR A 27 20.41 4.25 -7.98
N LEU A 28 21.01 3.08 -8.16
CA LEU A 28 22.02 2.61 -7.24
C LEU A 28 23.29 3.47 -7.32
N PRO A 29 23.78 3.99 -6.20
CA PRO A 29 25.08 4.68 -6.15
C PRO A 29 26.21 3.74 -6.57
N ALA A 30 27.24 4.30 -7.22
CA ALA A 30 28.36 3.52 -7.76
C ALA A 30 29.11 2.70 -6.69
N ASP A 31 29.11 3.16 -5.44
CA ASP A 31 29.72 2.47 -4.30
C ASP A 31 28.88 1.28 -3.78
N VAL A 32 27.64 1.16 -4.23
CA VAL A 32 26.75 0.02 -3.92
C VAL A 32 26.83 -1.05 -4.98
N VAL A 33 27.08 -0.67 -6.24
CA VAL A 33 27.10 -1.59 -7.37
C VAL A 33 28.36 -2.45 -7.35
N ASP A 34 28.17 -3.75 -7.13
CA ASP A 34 29.19 -4.77 -7.24
C ASP A 34 29.03 -5.51 -8.59
N CYS A 35 29.98 -5.32 -9.50
CA CYS A 35 29.94 -5.92 -10.84
C CYS A 35 30.10 -7.45 -10.83
N THR A 36 30.40 -8.07 -9.69
CA THR A 36 30.44 -9.53 -9.54
C THR A 36 29.08 -10.14 -9.15
N LYS A 37 28.11 -9.28 -8.83
CA LYS A 37 26.75 -9.63 -8.41
C LYS A 37 25.75 -9.39 -9.52
N THR A 38 24.61 -10.07 -9.43
CA THR A 38 23.46 -9.82 -10.32
C THR A 38 22.80 -8.47 -10.01
N ALA A 39 21.93 -8.02 -10.91
CA ALA A 39 21.16 -6.80 -10.69
C ALA A 39 20.26 -6.92 -9.44
N GLY A 40 19.60 -8.08 -9.26
CA GLY A 40 18.77 -8.34 -8.09
C GLY A 40 19.55 -8.33 -6.78
N GLU A 41 20.75 -8.94 -6.75
CA GLU A 41 21.61 -8.93 -5.55
C GLU A 41 22.07 -7.52 -5.18
N ASN A 42 22.36 -6.66 -6.15
CA ASN A 42 22.70 -5.26 -5.93
C ASN A 42 21.50 -4.47 -5.39
N VAL A 43 20.30 -4.71 -5.93
CA VAL A 43 19.05 -4.11 -5.44
C VAL A 43 18.79 -4.52 -3.98
N VAL A 44 18.98 -5.79 -3.63
CA VAL A 44 18.84 -6.28 -2.26
C VAL A 44 19.81 -5.56 -1.31
N GLU A 45 21.08 -5.40 -1.70
CA GLU A 45 22.07 -4.71 -0.88
C GLU A 45 21.70 -3.23 -0.69
N PHE A 46 21.24 -2.56 -1.74
CA PHE A 46 20.77 -1.17 -1.63
C PHE A 46 19.56 -1.06 -0.69
N ASN A 47 18.55 -1.91 -0.88
CA ASN A 47 17.37 -1.93 -0.01
C ASN A 47 17.74 -2.22 1.45
N ARG A 48 18.69 -3.12 1.69
CA ARG A 48 19.20 -3.38 3.04
C ARG A 48 19.76 -2.12 3.69
N ARG A 49 20.57 -1.33 2.97
CA ARG A 49 21.10 -0.05 3.47
C ARG A 49 20.00 0.97 3.75
N ILE A 50 19.00 1.08 2.86
CA ILE A 50 17.86 1.97 3.08
C ILE A 50 17.07 1.55 4.32
N ILE A 51 16.75 0.27 4.47
CA ILE A 51 16.04 -0.26 5.63
C ILE A 51 16.80 0.04 6.92
N GLU A 52 18.10 -0.26 6.98
CA GLU A 52 18.93 0.01 8.16
C GLU A 52 18.97 1.49 8.52
N ALA A 53 19.04 2.37 7.53
CA ALA A 53 19.11 3.82 7.74
C ALA A 53 17.77 4.42 8.19
N THR A 54 16.63 3.81 7.86
CA THR A 54 15.31 4.42 8.03
C THR A 54 14.41 3.71 9.07
N LYS A 55 14.73 2.48 9.47
CA LYS A 55 13.85 1.66 10.35
C LYS A 55 13.49 2.31 11.69
N ALA A 56 14.30 3.25 12.18
CA ALA A 56 14.03 3.96 13.43
C ALA A 56 12.99 5.10 13.28
N SER A 57 12.66 5.49 12.03
CA SER A 57 11.78 6.62 11.74
C SER A 57 10.69 6.29 10.70
N ALA A 58 10.68 5.08 10.16
CA ALA A 58 9.66 4.62 9.23
C ALA A 58 8.44 4.09 9.98
N GLY A 59 7.24 4.49 9.56
CA GLY A 59 5.98 3.88 10.01
C GLY A 59 5.76 2.50 9.37
N CYS A 60 6.17 2.35 8.11
CA CYS A 60 6.12 1.08 7.38
C CYS A 60 6.99 1.16 6.12
N TYR A 61 7.05 0.04 5.39
CA TYR A 61 7.68 -0.03 4.07
C TYR A 61 6.67 -0.47 3.01
N LYS A 62 6.87 0.04 1.78
CA LYS A 62 6.11 -0.37 0.60
C LYS A 62 7.07 -0.90 -0.46
N VAL A 63 6.81 -2.10 -0.97
CA VAL A 63 7.62 -2.76 -2.00
C VAL A 63 6.79 -2.88 -3.27
N GLN A 64 7.15 -2.09 -4.30
CA GLN A 64 6.44 -2.10 -5.59
C GLN A 64 6.99 -3.22 -6.48
N ILE A 65 6.16 -4.24 -6.72
CA ILE A 65 6.55 -5.46 -7.42
C ILE A 65 7.06 -5.21 -8.84
N ALA A 66 6.54 -4.20 -9.56
CA ALA A 66 6.88 -3.95 -10.95
C ALA A 66 8.38 -3.70 -11.18
N TYR A 67 9.07 -3.07 -10.23
CA TYR A 67 10.52 -2.84 -10.31
C TYR A 67 11.33 -4.13 -10.25
N TYR A 68 10.81 -5.12 -9.57
CA TYR A 68 11.42 -6.45 -9.44
C TYR A 68 11.01 -7.37 -10.58
N GLU A 69 9.75 -7.35 -11.01
CA GLU A 69 9.29 -8.08 -12.20
C GLU A 69 10.09 -7.69 -13.45
N SER A 70 10.47 -6.41 -13.58
CA SER A 70 11.28 -5.91 -14.70
C SER A 70 12.68 -6.56 -14.82
N LEU A 71 13.20 -7.11 -13.72
CA LEU A 71 14.47 -7.84 -13.67
C LEU A 71 14.29 -9.37 -13.82
N GLY A 72 13.08 -9.84 -14.16
CA GLY A 72 12.79 -11.26 -14.35
C GLY A 72 12.93 -12.08 -13.06
N LEU A 73 13.41 -13.33 -13.18
CA LEU A 73 13.54 -14.25 -12.04
C LEU A 73 14.54 -13.74 -10.98
N ASP A 74 15.58 -13.04 -11.39
CA ASP A 74 16.54 -12.44 -10.47
C ASP A 74 15.88 -11.36 -9.62
N GLY A 75 15.09 -10.48 -10.25
CA GLY A 75 14.31 -9.49 -9.54
C GLY A 75 13.25 -10.11 -8.62
N MET A 76 12.60 -11.21 -9.02
CA MET A 76 11.62 -11.86 -8.14
C MET A 76 12.26 -12.51 -6.90
N ARG A 77 13.51 -12.97 -6.99
CA ARG A 77 14.30 -13.38 -5.81
C ARG A 77 14.61 -12.17 -4.91
N ALA A 78 15.02 -11.05 -5.53
CA ALA A 78 15.26 -9.81 -4.81
C ALA A 78 14.00 -9.28 -4.11
N TYR A 79 12.82 -9.41 -4.74
CA TYR A 79 11.53 -9.08 -4.16
C TYR A 79 11.25 -9.89 -2.89
N ALA A 80 11.37 -11.22 -2.98
CA ALA A 80 11.18 -12.11 -1.84
C ALA A 80 12.12 -11.77 -0.67
N GLU A 81 13.42 -11.55 -0.96
CA GLU A 81 14.39 -11.20 0.07
C GLU A 81 14.12 -9.82 0.67
N THR A 82 13.71 -8.84 -0.13
CA THR A 82 13.34 -7.50 0.35
C THR A 82 12.15 -7.56 1.32
N LEU A 83 11.07 -8.29 0.96
CA LEU A 83 9.92 -8.49 1.86
C LEU A 83 10.34 -9.15 3.18
N LYS A 84 11.19 -10.18 3.11
CA LYS A 84 11.71 -10.87 4.28
C LYS A 84 12.56 -9.95 5.17
N MET A 85 13.43 -9.13 4.58
CA MET A 85 14.24 -8.16 5.33
C MET A 85 13.37 -7.15 6.06
N VAL A 86 12.33 -6.61 5.41
CA VAL A 86 11.41 -5.68 6.06
C VAL A 86 10.69 -6.36 7.22
N ARG A 87 10.11 -7.54 7.01
CA ARG A 87 9.42 -8.30 8.09
C ARG A 87 10.34 -8.58 9.28
N ALA A 88 11.63 -8.83 9.04
CA ALA A 88 12.61 -9.05 10.09
C ALA A 88 12.85 -7.81 10.99
N THR A 89 12.49 -6.60 10.54
CA THR A 89 12.54 -5.39 11.36
C THR A 89 11.41 -5.30 12.38
N GLY A 90 10.33 -6.07 12.20
CA GLY A 90 9.09 -5.95 12.96
C GLY A 90 8.13 -4.84 12.48
N LEU A 91 8.55 -4.02 11.51
CA LEU A 91 7.71 -3.00 10.89
C LEU A 91 6.78 -3.60 9.83
N PRO A 92 5.56 -3.06 9.66
CA PRO A 92 4.65 -3.52 8.64
C PRO A 92 5.20 -3.36 7.22
N VAL A 93 4.96 -4.36 6.36
CA VAL A 93 5.28 -4.30 4.92
C VAL A 93 4.02 -4.32 4.07
N ILE A 94 3.97 -3.38 3.13
CA ILE A 94 2.94 -3.26 2.11
C ILE A 94 3.52 -3.78 0.79
N ALA A 95 2.98 -4.88 0.27
CA ALA A 95 3.29 -5.33 -1.08
C ALA A 95 2.39 -4.56 -2.07
N ASP A 96 3.00 -3.65 -2.82
CA ASP A 96 2.28 -2.84 -3.81
C ASP A 96 2.22 -3.58 -5.15
N ILE A 97 1.18 -4.42 -5.29
CA ILE A 97 1.01 -5.38 -6.38
C ILE A 97 -0.14 -5.04 -7.33
N LYS A 98 -1.10 -4.22 -6.87
CA LYS A 98 -2.28 -3.77 -7.61
C LYS A 98 -2.99 -4.87 -8.41
N ARG A 99 -3.15 -6.06 -7.79
CA ARG A 99 -3.85 -7.18 -8.44
C ARG A 99 -5.35 -6.89 -8.53
N GLY A 100 -5.95 -7.40 -9.60
CA GLY A 100 -7.39 -7.36 -9.83
C GLY A 100 -7.77 -8.54 -10.71
N ASP A 101 -8.39 -9.54 -10.11
CA ASP A 101 -8.86 -10.75 -10.77
C ASP A 101 -10.00 -11.36 -9.95
N ILE A 102 -10.71 -12.34 -10.51
CA ILE A 102 -11.91 -12.93 -9.91
C ILE A 102 -11.71 -14.40 -9.54
N ALA A 103 -12.60 -14.88 -8.67
CA ALA A 103 -12.76 -16.28 -8.33
C ALA A 103 -11.43 -16.99 -7.99
N LYS A 104 -11.15 -18.15 -8.61
CA LYS A 104 -9.98 -18.97 -8.31
C LYS A 104 -8.64 -18.28 -8.59
N THR A 105 -8.59 -17.40 -9.59
CA THR A 105 -7.36 -16.63 -9.89
C THR A 105 -7.06 -15.65 -8.76
N ALA A 106 -8.05 -14.95 -8.25
CA ALA A 106 -7.88 -14.05 -7.11
C ALA A 106 -7.46 -14.80 -5.84
N GLU A 107 -7.98 -16.03 -5.59
CA GLU A 107 -7.49 -16.88 -4.50
C GLU A 107 -6.00 -17.24 -4.65
N MET A 108 -5.54 -17.49 -5.88
CA MET A 108 -4.14 -17.79 -6.12
C MET A 108 -3.25 -16.58 -5.86
N TYR A 109 -3.68 -15.37 -6.24
CA TYR A 109 -2.97 -14.14 -5.88
C TYR A 109 -2.98 -13.89 -4.36
N ALA A 110 -4.11 -14.09 -3.69
CA ALA A 110 -4.18 -13.98 -2.23
C ALA A 110 -3.18 -14.92 -1.55
N LYS A 111 -3.16 -16.19 -1.95
CA LYS A 111 -2.20 -17.17 -1.44
C LYS A 111 -0.76 -16.76 -1.72
N ALA A 112 -0.44 -16.32 -2.95
CA ALA A 112 0.91 -15.95 -3.34
C ALA A 112 1.50 -14.80 -2.49
N HIS A 113 0.65 -13.82 -2.12
CA HIS A 113 1.12 -12.60 -1.45
C HIS A 113 0.85 -12.57 0.06
N PHE A 114 0.08 -13.52 0.58
CA PHE A 114 -0.16 -13.64 2.02
C PHE A 114 0.53 -14.84 2.66
N THR A 115 1.16 -15.70 1.84
CA THR A 115 1.93 -16.86 2.33
C THR A 115 3.21 -17.08 1.53
N GLY A 116 4.16 -17.85 2.08
CA GLY A 116 5.36 -18.27 1.37
C GLY A 116 6.37 -17.15 1.11
N ASP A 117 7.06 -17.23 -0.03
CA ASP A 117 8.21 -16.36 -0.33
C ASP A 117 7.82 -14.88 -0.51
N PHE A 118 6.60 -14.60 -0.98
CA PHE A 118 6.11 -13.24 -1.23
C PHE A 118 5.19 -12.73 -0.12
N GLU A 119 5.20 -13.37 1.04
CA GLU A 119 4.35 -12.97 2.15
C GLU A 119 4.56 -11.52 2.58
N ALA A 120 3.46 -10.77 2.61
CA ALA A 120 3.37 -9.41 3.14
C ALA A 120 2.28 -9.29 4.20
N ASP A 121 2.30 -8.19 4.96
CA ASP A 121 1.28 -7.88 5.96
C ASP A 121 0.03 -7.30 5.32
N ILE A 122 0.23 -6.43 4.32
CA ILE A 122 -0.80 -5.69 3.62
C ILE A 122 -0.46 -5.72 2.12
N ILE A 123 -1.49 -5.77 1.27
CA ILE A 123 -1.31 -5.74 -0.19
C ILE A 123 -2.21 -4.69 -0.84
N THR A 124 -1.86 -4.26 -2.06
CA THR A 124 -2.71 -3.36 -2.84
C THR A 124 -3.53 -4.11 -3.89
N LEU A 125 -4.80 -3.72 -4.07
CA LEU A 125 -5.73 -4.29 -5.02
C LEU A 125 -6.40 -3.23 -5.89
N ALA A 126 -6.83 -3.63 -7.10
CA ALA A 126 -7.64 -2.82 -7.99
C ALA A 126 -9.11 -3.26 -7.92
N PRO A 127 -10.08 -2.35 -7.69
CA PRO A 127 -11.49 -2.72 -7.50
C PRO A 127 -12.31 -2.77 -8.78
N TYR A 128 -11.73 -2.48 -9.94
CA TYR A 128 -12.44 -2.25 -11.20
C TYR A 128 -13.37 -3.41 -11.58
N MET A 129 -13.02 -4.65 -11.22
CA MET A 129 -13.80 -5.85 -11.51
C MET A 129 -14.93 -6.12 -10.49
N GLY A 130 -15.15 -5.24 -9.53
CA GLY A 130 -16.20 -5.37 -8.51
C GLY A 130 -15.73 -5.99 -7.19
N LEU A 131 -16.64 -6.07 -6.20
CA LEU A 131 -16.33 -6.56 -4.86
C LEU A 131 -16.00 -8.06 -4.83
N ASP A 132 -16.44 -8.83 -5.79
CA ASP A 132 -16.08 -10.24 -5.94
C ASP A 132 -14.59 -10.44 -6.28
N SER A 133 -13.93 -9.42 -6.79
CA SER A 133 -12.47 -9.41 -6.95
C SER A 133 -11.71 -9.15 -5.63
N ILE A 134 -12.38 -8.64 -4.62
CA ILE A 134 -11.83 -8.38 -3.27
C ILE A 134 -12.14 -9.54 -2.32
N SER A 135 -13.31 -10.16 -2.48
CA SER A 135 -13.80 -11.23 -1.60
C SER A 135 -12.82 -12.38 -1.34
N PRO A 136 -12.01 -12.87 -2.32
CA PRO A 136 -11.08 -13.97 -2.10
C PRO A 136 -9.94 -13.68 -1.12
N TYR A 137 -9.68 -12.40 -0.81
CA TYR A 137 -8.66 -11.97 0.14
C TYR A 137 -9.18 -11.85 1.57
N LEU A 138 -10.50 -11.73 1.74
CA LEU A 138 -11.12 -11.47 3.04
C LEU A 138 -10.91 -12.57 4.10
N PRO A 139 -10.84 -13.87 3.75
CA PRO A 139 -10.49 -14.91 4.71
C PRO A 139 -9.13 -14.65 5.39
N TYR A 140 -8.13 -14.18 4.65
CA TYR A 140 -6.82 -13.84 5.20
C TYR A 140 -6.89 -12.61 6.14
N CYS A 141 -7.74 -11.63 5.84
CA CYS A 141 -7.99 -10.51 6.75
C CYS A 141 -8.58 -10.99 8.07
N LYS A 142 -9.56 -11.89 8.01
CA LYS A 142 -10.28 -12.38 9.18
C LYS A 142 -9.48 -13.37 10.02
N GLU A 143 -8.81 -14.32 9.36
CA GLU A 143 -8.17 -15.47 10.03
C GLU A 143 -6.70 -15.19 10.39
N GLN A 144 -6.01 -14.37 9.59
CA GLN A 144 -4.58 -14.10 9.75
C GLN A 144 -4.28 -12.63 10.03
N GLY A 145 -5.30 -11.78 10.13
CA GLY A 145 -5.16 -10.36 10.40
C GLY A 145 -4.51 -9.57 9.27
N LYS A 146 -4.47 -10.12 8.03
CA LYS A 146 -3.90 -9.44 6.86
C LYS A 146 -4.70 -8.17 6.52
N GLY A 147 -4.05 -7.22 5.81
CA GLY A 147 -4.67 -5.97 5.42
C GLY A 147 -4.71 -5.78 3.90
N LEU A 148 -5.62 -4.92 3.46
CA LEU A 148 -5.78 -4.52 2.06
C LEU A 148 -5.70 -3.00 1.95
N PHE A 149 -5.06 -2.50 0.89
CA PHE A 149 -5.26 -1.16 0.38
C PHE A 149 -5.84 -1.25 -1.02
N VAL A 150 -7.07 -0.80 -1.20
CA VAL A 150 -7.77 -0.86 -2.48
C VAL A 150 -7.72 0.50 -3.16
N LEU A 151 -7.39 0.53 -4.45
CA LEU A 151 -7.37 1.76 -5.24
C LEU A 151 -8.77 2.40 -5.22
N CYS A 152 -8.84 3.66 -4.83
CA CYS A 152 -10.09 4.40 -4.79
C CYS A 152 -10.01 5.67 -5.64
N ARG A 153 -9.07 6.57 -5.28
CA ARG A 153 -8.84 7.80 -6.02
C ARG A 153 -7.35 8.01 -6.20
N THR A 154 -6.90 7.93 -7.44
CA THR A 154 -5.47 7.97 -7.77
C THR A 154 -4.99 9.38 -8.17
N SER A 155 -3.68 9.60 -8.13
CA SER A 155 -3.08 10.94 -8.36
C SER A 155 -2.77 11.24 -9.82
N ASN A 156 -2.83 10.24 -10.72
CA ASN A 156 -2.47 10.39 -12.11
C ASN A 156 -3.53 11.16 -12.90
N PRO A 157 -3.17 11.87 -13.98
CA PRO A 157 -4.12 12.63 -14.82
C PRO A 157 -5.25 11.76 -15.40
N GLY A 158 -4.99 10.49 -15.71
CA GLY A 158 -5.96 9.54 -16.24
C GLY A 158 -7.07 9.14 -15.27
N ALA A 159 -7.00 9.50 -14.00
CA ALA A 159 -8.11 9.34 -13.04
C ALA A 159 -9.40 9.98 -13.56
N LYS A 160 -9.30 11.07 -14.35
CA LYS A 160 -10.44 11.76 -14.97
C LYS A 160 -11.19 10.91 -16.01
N ASP A 161 -10.55 9.86 -16.52
CA ASP A 161 -11.19 9.02 -17.56
C ASP A 161 -12.29 8.13 -16.96
N PHE A 162 -12.12 7.70 -15.70
CA PHE A 162 -13.03 6.80 -14.99
C PHE A 162 -13.42 7.32 -13.61
N GLU A 163 -12.48 7.53 -12.72
CA GLU A 163 -12.73 7.79 -11.29
C GLU A 163 -13.58 9.05 -11.06
N TYR A 164 -13.34 10.11 -11.85
CA TYR A 164 -14.06 11.39 -11.77
C TYR A 164 -15.36 11.44 -12.61
N LYS A 165 -15.76 10.35 -13.26
CA LYS A 165 -17.06 10.33 -13.94
C LYS A 165 -18.18 10.39 -12.92
N LYS A 166 -19.21 11.20 -13.21
CA LYS A 166 -20.37 11.35 -12.35
C LYS A 166 -21.39 10.26 -12.64
N LEU A 167 -21.94 9.73 -11.59
CA LEU A 167 -23.11 8.86 -11.57
C LEU A 167 -24.39 9.69 -11.70
N GLU A 168 -25.52 9.04 -11.91
CA GLU A 168 -26.84 9.71 -12.02
C GLU A 168 -27.23 10.48 -10.76
N ASP A 169 -26.79 10.04 -9.58
CA ASP A 169 -27.01 10.68 -8.28
C ASP A 169 -26.02 11.81 -7.97
N GLY A 170 -25.11 12.11 -8.90
CA GLY A 170 -24.14 13.20 -8.81
C GLY A 170 -22.82 12.85 -8.13
N ARG A 171 -22.70 11.67 -7.48
CA ARG A 171 -21.44 11.16 -6.93
C ARG A 171 -20.47 10.83 -8.04
N HIS A 172 -19.16 10.76 -7.73
CA HIS A 172 -18.15 10.24 -8.64
C HIS A 172 -18.03 8.71 -8.52
N VAL A 173 -17.40 8.09 -9.51
CA VAL A 173 -17.09 6.65 -9.45
C VAL A 173 -16.21 6.33 -8.24
N TYR A 174 -15.24 7.18 -7.89
CA TYR A 174 -14.41 6.96 -6.70
C TYR A 174 -15.22 7.01 -5.39
N ASP A 175 -16.29 7.81 -5.30
CA ASP A 175 -17.19 7.82 -4.15
C ASP A 175 -17.92 6.47 -4.03
N LEU A 176 -18.44 5.93 -5.15
CA LEU A 176 -19.06 4.62 -5.16
C LEU A 176 -18.10 3.53 -4.68
N VAL A 177 -16.86 3.57 -5.15
CA VAL A 177 -15.82 2.60 -4.73
C VAL A 177 -15.54 2.74 -3.23
N GLY A 178 -15.33 3.97 -2.75
CA GLY A 178 -15.06 4.25 -1.34
C GLY A 178 -16.20 3.82 -0.41
N ASP A 179 -17.45 4.15 -0.79
CA ASP A 179 -18.66 3.77 -0.04
C ASP A 179 -18.79 2.24 0.06
N SER A 180 -18.62 1.54 -1.07
CA SER A 180 -18.75 0.09 -1.14
C SER A 180 -17.68 -0.63 -0.30
N LEU A 181 -16.44 -0.14 -0.35
CA LEU A 181 -15.32 -0.70 0.42
C LEU A 181 -15.41 -0.35 1.91
N SER A 182 -15.90 0.84 2.25
CA SER A 182 -16.13 1.24 3.63
C SER A 182 -17.24 0.40 4.27
N GLU A 183 -18.32 0.14 3.54
CA GLU A 183 -19.40 -0.74 4.00
C GLU A 183 -18.89 -2.18 4.21
N LEU A 184 -18.20 -2.75 3.23
CA LEU A 184 -17.55 -4.07 3.34
C LEU A 184 -16.58 -4.11 4.53
N GLY A 185 -15.87 -3.02 4.78
CA GLY A 185 -14.87 -2.89 5.84
C GLY A 185 -15.41 -2.90 7.25
N ARG A 186 -16.72 -2.69 7.47
CA ARG A 186 -17.32 -2.65 8.82
C ARG A 186 -17.12 -3.94 9.61
N ASP A 187 -17.15 -5.08 8.93
CA ASP A 187 -16.97 -6.39 9.55
C ASP A 187 -15.50 -6.72 9.86
N TYR A 188 -14.59 -5.83 9.49
CA TYR A 188 -13.13 -6.01 9.59
C TYR A 188 -12.44 -4.92 10.42
N ILE A 189 -13.18 -4.20 11.25
CA ILE A 189 -12.64 -3.17 12.15
C ILE A 189 -11.83 -3.84 13.27
N GLY A 190 -10.58 -3.41 13.41
CA GLY A 190 -9.67 -3.89 14.44
C GLY A 190 -9.72 -3.08 15.74
N GLU A 191 -8.81 -3.40 16.65
CA GLU A 191 -8.69 -2.77 17.97
C GLU A 191 -8.36 -1.26 17.90
N SER A 192 -7.67 -0.84 16.84
CA SER A 192 -7.35 0.58 16.55
C SER A 192 -8.56 1.43 16.15
N GLY A 193 -9.72 0.79 15.89
CA GLY A 193 -10.89 1.44 15.32
C GLY A 193 -10.85 1.60 13.80
N TYR A 194 -9.79 1.11 13.15
CA TYR A 194 -9.67 1.09 11.69
C TYR A 194 -9.94 -0.29 11.10
N SER A 195 -10.54 -0.29 9.91
CA SER A 195 -10.78 -1.51 9.13
C SER A 195 -9.48 -2.08 8.58
N SER A 196 -9.41 -3.42 8.45
CA SER A 196 -8.36 -4.10 7.70
C SER A 196 -8.43 -3.81 6.19
N ILE A 197 -9.52 -3.17 5.72
CA ILE A 197 -9.69 -2.72 4.33
C ILE A 197 -9.49 -1.22 4.30
N GLY A 198 -8.33 -0.79 3.81
CA GLY A 198 -7.93 0.59 3.62
C GLY A 198 -8.10 1.04 2.17
N LEU A 199 -7.94 2.33 1.92
CA LEU A 199 -8.04 2.95 0.59
C LEU A 199 -6.72 3.57 0.17
N VAL A 200 -6.43 3.48 -1.13
CA VAL A 200 -5.38 4.30 -1.76
C VAL A 200 -6.01 5.60 -2.24
N ILE A 201 -5.57 6.71 -1.65
CA ILE A 201 -6.07 8.07 -1.95
C ILE A 201 -4.88 8.95 -2.34
N GLY A 202 -4.83 9.41 -3.58
CA GLY A 202 -3.76 10.27 -4.08
C GLY A 202 -3.68 11.62 -3.36
N GLY A 203 -2.49 12.00 -2.88
CA GLY A 203 -2.24 13.18 -2.05
C GLY A 203 -2.13 14.51 -2.79
N THR A 204 -2.41 14.57 -4.12
CA THR A 204 -2.18 15.76 -4.95
C THR A 204 -3.37 16.73 -5.06
N HIS A 205 -4.53 16.38 -4.51
CA HIS A 205 -5.76 17.17 -4.59
C HIS A 205 -6.32 17.45 -3.19
N THR A 206 -5.89 18.53 -2.60
CA THR A 206 -6.16 18.86 -1.19
C THR A 206 -7.58 19.34 -0.93
N GLU A 207 -8.26 19.92 -1.92
CA GLU A 207 -9.63 20.45 -1.77
C GLU A 207 -10.65 19.37 -1.38
N GLU A 208 -10.43 18.13 -1.85
CA GLU A 208 -11.31 17.00 -1.57
C GLU A 208 -10.88 16.18 -0.35
N ALA A 209 -9.65 16.38 0.14
CA ALA A 209 -9.03 15.58 1.18
C ALA A 209 -9.86 15.51 2.47
N THR A 210 -10.30 16.66 2.94
CA THR A 210 -11.10 16.77 4.17
C THR A 210 -12.45 16.08 4.03
N ALA A 211 -13.10 16.23 2.87
CA ALA A 211 -14.39 15.59 2.61
C ALA A 211 -14.25 14.07 2.53
N ILE A 212 -13.22 13.56 1.82
CA ILE A 212 -12.94 12.12 1.72
C ILE A 212 -12.59 11.55 3.10
N ARG A 213 -11.79 12.25 3.91
CA ARG A 213 -11.49 11.81 5.27
C ARG A 213 -12.73 11.74 6.15
N ALA A 214 -13.61 12.75 6.04
CA ALA A 214 -14.86 12.78 6.81
C ALA A 214 -15.83 11.67 6.39
N ALA A 215 -15.87 11.33 5.11
CA ALA A 215 -16.72 10.24 4.59
C ALA A 215 -16.27 8.86 5.09
N TYR A 216 -14.95 8.65 5.27
CA TYR A 216 -14.39 7.32 5.62
C TYR A 216 -13.57 7.36 6.92
N PRO A 217 -14.17 7.69 8.09
CA PRO A 217 -13.43 7.92 9.34
C PRO A 217 -12.73 6.68 9.91
N GLN A 218 -13.25 5.48 9.61
CA GLN A 218 -12.70 4.20 10.08
C GLN A 218 -11.84 3.48 9.03
N THR A 219 -11.49 4.17 7.94
CA THR A 219 -10.68 3.61 6.86
C THR A 219 -9.27 4.18 6.92
N PHE A 220 -8.27 3.33 6.95
CA PHE A 220 -6.87 3.74 6.88
C PHE A 220 -6.49 4.13 5.45
N PHE A 221 -5.71 5.18 5.25
CA PHE A 221 -5.32 5.65 3.92
C PHE A 221 -3.85 5.37 3.61
N LEU A 222 -3.59 4.83 2.43
CA LEU A 222 -2.28 4.88 1.78
C LEU A 222 -2.30 6.07 0.82
N ILE A 223 -1.44 7.06 1.08
CA ILE A 223 -1.45 8.35 0.40
C ILE A 223 -0.17 8.48 -0.44
N PRO A 224 -0.18 8.04 -1.71
CA PRO A 224 0.95 8.23 -2.62
C PRO A 224 1.06 9.68 -3.09
N GLY A 225 2.31 10.10 -3.42
CA GLY A 225 2.58 11.40 -4.03
C GLY A 225 3.36 12.38 -3.15
N TYR A 226 3.80 11.98 -1.96
CA TYR A 226 4.71 12.77 -1.14
C TYR A 226 6.13 12.75 -1.72
N GLY A 227 6.75 13.90 -1.80
CA GLY A 227 8.13 14.05 -2.33
C GLY A 227 8.20 13.98 -3.85
N ALA A 228 8.33 12.83 -4.45
CA ALA A 228 8.56 12.64 -5.88
C ALA A 228 7.48 13.25 -6.80
N GLN A 229 6.23 13.33 -6.35
CA GLN A 229 5.11 13.92 -7.10
C GLN A 229 4.75 15.34 -6.62
N GLY A 230 5.56 15.94 -5.74
CA GLY A 230 5.43 17.33 -5.29
C GLY A 230 4.42 17.60 -4.18
N GLY A 231 3.83 16.57 -3.57
CA GLY A 231 2.96 16.71 -2.40
C GLY A 231 3.73 17.28 -1.19
N LYS A 232 3.14 18.27 -0.51
CA LYS A 232 3.74 18.90 0.69
C LYS A 232 3.14 18.30 1.95
N ALA A 233 3.91 18.28 3.04
CA ALA A 233 3.46 17.75 4.33
C ALA A 233 2.17 18.41 4.83
N ALA A 234 2.01 19.72 4.64
CA ALA A 234 0.80 20.47 5.03
C ALA A 234 -0.45 20.03 4.27
N ASP A 235 -0.29 19.63 2.99
CA ASP A 235 -1.39 19.16 2.14
C ASP A 235 -1.84 17.77 2.59
N ILE A 236 -0.86 16.92 2.91
CA ILE A 236 -1.11 15.54 3.33
C ILE A 236 -1.72 15.48 4.74
N ALA A 237 -1.36 16.41 5.62
CA ALA A 237 -1.94 16.50 6.95
C ALA A 237 -3.47 16.59 6.95
N GLN A 238 -4.07 17.09 5.87
CA GLN A 238 -5.53 17.18 5.71
C GLN A 238 -6.20 15.81 5.49
N TYR A 239 -5.47 14.83 4.94
CA TYR A 239 -5.97 13.45 4.83
C TYR A 239 -5.80 12.65 6.12
N MET A 240 -4.93 13.13 7.00
CA MET A 240 -4.69 12.51 8.30
C MET A 240 -5.68 13.10 9.29
N ASN A 241 -6.48 12.28 9.91
CA ASN A 241 -7.20 12.69 11.11
C ASN A 241 -6.16 13.12 12.16
N ASN A 242 -6.59 13.85 13.21
CA ASN A 242 -5.79 14.11 14.42
C ASN A 242 -5.21 12.83 15.05
N SER A 243 -5.52 11.66 14.50
CA SER A 243 -5.08 10.33 14.86
C SER A 243 -4.58 9.61 13.61
N ASN A 244 -3.35 9.53 13.37
CA ASN A 244 -2.56 8.57 12.58
C ASN A 244 -3.32 7.64 11.59
N GLY A 245 -4.40 8.10 10.96
CA GLY A 245 -5.29 7.30 10.09
C GLY A 245 -4.78 7.10 8.66
N GLY A 246 -3.48 7.23 8.43
CA GLY A 246 -2.89 7.05 7.11
C GLY A 246 -1.37 6.96 7.14
N VAL A 247 -0.80 6.54 6.03
CA VAL A 247 0.63 6.59 5.72
C VAL A 247 0.87 7.29 4.41
N VAL A 248 1.99 7.97 4.30
CA VAL A 248 2.41 8.75 3.13
C VAL A 248 3.61 8.11 2.46
N ASN A 249 3.54 8.00 1.14
CA ASN A 249 4.59 7.37 0.31
C ASN A 249 4.92 8.25 -0.89
#